data_d157f9d1ca30ed860d52d9fefd854b51
#
_entry.id   d157f9d1ca30ed860d52d9fefd854b51
#
_cell.length_a   1.000
_cell.length_b   1.000
_cell.length_c   1.000
_cell.angle_alpha   90.00
_cell.angle_beta   90.00
_cell.angle_gamma   90.00
#
_symmetry.space_group_name_H-M   'P 1'
#
loop_
_entity.id
_entity.type
_entity.pdbx_description
1 polymer ?
#
loop_
_entity_poly.entity_id
_entity_poly.type
_entity_poly.pdbx_seq_one_letter_code
_entity_poly.pdbx_strand_id
1 'polypeptide(L)'
;SKVKAKESFLVEEWKKNQSLTNKDLKITIPGPMTITDTIANTFYDSDEHLGEDLADAINVEIKRLVDAGCKYIQVDEPLFARKPENALNFGIKNLERCFKDINNQSIEKITHICCGYPDKLDAVDYPKAPLDSYSKISKALDESIIDTVSIEDAHRYNDLNFLKDFKQTKVIFGLVKIASSQVETKE
;
A
#
# COMPACT_ATOMS: atom_id res chain seq x y z
N SER A 1 -9.46 -7.82 -22.27
CA SER A 1 -10.20 -6.56 -22.47
C SER A 1 -9.63 -5.48 -21.55
N LYS A 2 -9.79 -4.22 -21.94
CA LYS A 2 -9.37 -3.07 -21.15
C LYS A 2 -10.02 -3.08 -19.76
N VAL A 3 -9.23 -2.81 -18.70
CA VAL A 3 -9.72 -2.66 -17.31
C VAL A 3 -10.64 -1.44 -17.22
N LYS A 4 -11.73 -1.57 -16.49
CA LYS A 4 -12.68 -0.47 -16.21
C LYS A 4 -13.27 -0.67 -14.81
N ALA A 5 -13.52 0.44 -14.13
CA ALA A 5 -14.30 0.43 -12.89
C ALA A 5 -15.71 -0.13 -13.15
N LYS A 6 -16.19 -0.93 -12.23
CA LYS A 6 -17.55 -1.46 -12.20
C LYS A 6 -18.36 -0.78 -11.10
N GLU A 7 -19.45 -1.41 -10.68
CA GLU A 7 -20.20 -0.99 -9.50
C GLU A 7 -19.31 -1.07 -8.26
N SER A 8 -19.56 -0.19 -7.29
CA SER A 8 -18.84 -0.18 -6.04
C SER A 8 -19.09 -1.47 -5.25
N PHE A 9 -18.03 -2.00 -4.66
CA PHE A 9 -18.11 -3.18 -3.79
C PHE A 9 -17.66 -2.88 -2.35
N LEU A 10 -16.90 -1.80 -2.12
CA LEU A 10 -16.35 -1.45 -0.82
C LEU A 10 -17.21 -0.45 -0.03
N VAL A 11 -17.96 0.41 -0.71
CA VAL A 11 -18.70 1.49 -0.04
C VAL A 11 -19.74 0.96 0.94
N GLU A 12 -20.56 0.01 0.53
CA GLU A 12 -21.60 -0.54 1.40
C GLU A 12 -21.01 -1.37 2.55
N GLU A 13 -19.92 -2.10 2.29
CA GLU A 13 -19.20 -2.82 3.34
C GLU A 13 -18.59 -1.85 4.34
N TRP A 14 -17.93 -0.79 3.88
CA TRP A 14 -17.35 0.23 4.74
C TRP A 14 -18.43 0.92 5.60
N LYS A 15 -19.55 1.35 5.00
CA LYS A 15 -20.67 1.97 5.73
C LYS A 15 -21.22 1.06 6.82
N LYS A 16 -21.43 -0.22 6.49
CA LYS A 16 -21.89 -1.22 7.46
C LYS A 16 -20.94 -1.34 8.65
N ASN A 17 -19.63 -1.45 8.39
CA ASN A 17 -18.63 -1.55 9.44
C ASN A 17 -18.48 -0.25 10.22
N GLN A 18 -18.52 0.91 9.54
CA GLN A 18 -18.47 2.22 10.19
C GLN A 18 -19.64 2.44 11.14
N SER A 19 -20.83 1.90 10.86
CA SER A 19 -22.00 2.01 11.73
C SER A 19 -21.87 1.26 13.07
N LEU A 20 -20.88 0.34 13.19
CA LEU A 20 -20.63 -0.45 14.41
C LEU A 20 -19.70 0.27 15.40
N THR A 21 -19.13 1.40 15.03
CA THR A 21 -18.19 2.15 15.88
C THR A 21 -18.30 3.66 15.66
N ASN A 22 -17.96 4.42 16.70
CA ASN A 22 -17.83 5.88 16.62
C ASN A 22 -16.43 6.37 16.26
N LYS A 23 -15.49 5.44 16.00
CA LYS A 23 -14.14 5.76 15.52
C LYS A 23 -14.10 5.67 14.01
N ASP A 24 -13.34 6.56 13.38
CA ASP A 24 -13.14 6.51 11.93
C ASP A 24 -12.44 5.20 11.53
N LEU A 25 -13.03 4.45 10.61
CA LEU A 25 -12.46 3.21 10.09
C LEU A 25 -11.62 3.48 8.83
N LYS A 26 -10.48 2.82 8.80
CA LYS A 26 -9.63 2.74 7.62
C LYS A 26 -10.12 1.63 6.69
N ILE A 27 -10.10 1.87 5.38
CA ILE A 27 -10.31 0.86 4.34
C ILE A 27 -8.98 0.55 3.64
N THR A 28 -8.78 -0.69 3.25
CA THR A 28 -7.58 -1.16 2.57
C THR A 28 -7.94 -1.71 1.20
N ILE A 29 -7.18 -1.34 0.18
CA ILE A 29 -7.38 -1.71 -1.23
C ILE A 29 -6.03 -2.20 -1.78
N PRO A 30 -5.95 -3.34 -2.48
CA PRO A 30 -4.74 -3.73 -3.18
C PRO A 30 -4.32 -2.69 -4.22
N GLY A 31 -3.04 -2.39 -4.29
CA GLY A 31 -2.51 -1.40 -5.21
C GLY A 31 -2.32 -1.90 -6.64
N PRO A 32 -2.23 -1.00 -7.62
CA PRO A 32 -2.17 -1.35 -9.03
C PRO A 32 -0.94 -2.19 -9.39
N MET A 33 0.25 -1.92 -8.84
CA MET A 33 1.44 -2.73 -9.12
C MET A 33 1.32 -4.14 -8.51
N THR A 34 0.73 -4.26 -7.31
CA THR A 34 0.46 -5.55 -6.67
C THR A 34 -0.53 -6.37 -7.48
N ILE A 35 -1.62 -5.77 -7.98
CA ILE A 35 -2.58 -6.47 -8.84
C ILE A 35 -1.92 -6.91 -10.15
N THR A 36 -1.17 -6.03 -10.79
CA THR A 36 -0.46 -6.32 -12.05
C THR A 36 0.45 -7.55 -11.94
N ASP A 37 1.14 -7.71 -10.81
CA ASP A 37 2.05 -8.86 -10.58
C ASP A 37 1.31 -10.18 -10.29
N THR A 38 0.05 -10.10 -9.87
CA THR A 38 -0.76 -11.29 -9.51
C THR A 38 -1.63 -11.81 -10.65
N ILE A 39 -1.73 -11.10 -11.76
CA ILE A 39 -2.55 -11.47 -12.92
C ILE A 39 -1.72 -11.60 -14.18
N ALA A 40 -2.16 -12.44 -15.12
CA ALA A 40 -1.53 -12.54 -16.43
C ALA A 40 -1.94 -11.35 -17.31
N ASN A 41 -0.98 -10.54 -17.74
CA ASN A 41 -1.21 -9.48 -18.71
C ASN A 41 -1.25 -10.08 -20.12
N THR A 42 -2.45 -10.21 -20.69
CA THR A 42 -2.67 -10.75 -22.04
C THR A 42 -3.27 -9.73 -23.01
N PHE A 43 -3.42 -8.49 -22.59
CA PHE A 43 -4.10 -7.46 -23.38
C PHE A 43 -3.29 -6.17 -23.55
N TYR A 44 -2.53 -5.76 -22.53
CA TYR A 44 -1.74 -4.54 -22.55
C TYR A 44 -0.31 -4.78 -23.05
N ASP A 45 0.25 -3.79 -23.70
CA ASP A 45 1.63 -3.85 -24.24
C ASP A 45 2.68 -3.87 -23.12
N SER A 46 2.33 -3.39 -21.92
CA SER A 46 3.22 -3.37 -20.76
C SER A 46 2.43 -3.47 -19.45
N ASP A 47 3.12 -3.86 -18.38
CA ASP A 47 2.58 -3.86 -17.03
C ASP A 47 2.36 -2.42 -16.51
N GLU A 48 3.12 -1.45 -17.00
CA GLU A 48 2.89 -0.04 -16.70
C GLU A 48 1.51 0.41 -17.20
N HIS A 49 1.16 0.14 -18.47
CA HIS A 49 -0.15 0.50 -19.02
C HIS A 49 -1.31 -0.25 -18.34
N LEU A 50 -1.12 -1.52 -17.99
CA LEU A 50 -2.09 -2.25 -17.17
C LEU A 50 -2.27 -1.58 -15.80
N GLY A 51 -1.16 -1.23 -15.15
CA GLY A 51 -1.15 -0.55 -13.86
C GLY A 51 -1.83 0.82 -13.91
N GLU A 52 -1.69 1.58 -14.99
CA GLU A 52 -2.38 2.86 -15.19
C GLU A 52 -3.91 2.69 -15.21
N ASP A 53 -4.43 1.76 -16.00
CA ASP A 53 -5.87 1.51 -16.06
C ASP A 53 -6.43 0.92 -14.75
N LEU A 54 -5.64 0.10 -14.04
CA LEU A 54 -5.97 -0.38 -12.69
C LEU A 54 -6.04 0.79 -11.71
N ALA A 55 -5.06 1.70 -11.74
CA ALA A 55 -5.05 2.89 -10.90
C ALA A 55 -6.27 3.79 -11.15
N ASP A 56 -6.67 3.99 -12.41
CA ASP A 56 -7.89 4.73 -12.75
C ASP A 56 -9.15 4.04 -12.21
N ALA A 57 -9.23 2.73 -12.29
CA ALA A 57 -10.36 1.98 -11.75
C ALA A 57 -10.43 2.05 -10.21
N ILE A 58 -9.28 1.96 -9.53
CA ILE A 58 -9.15 2.14 -8.09
C ILE A 58 -9.50 3.57 -7.69
N ASN A 59 -9.07 4.58 -8.46
CA ASN A 59 -9.41 5.99 -8.21
C ASN A 59 -10.93 6.21 -8.19
N VAL A 60 -11.68 5.58 -9.09
CA VAL A 60 -13.15 5.67 -9.08
C VAL A 60 -13.73 5.13 -7.78
N GLU A 61 -13.22 3.98 -7.28
CA GLU A 61 -13.68 3.40 -6.02
C GLU A 61 -13.28 4.25 -4.81
N ILE A 62 -12.07 4.80 -4.80
CA ILE A 62 -11.62 5.73 -3.77
C ILE A 62 -12.50 6.99 -3.72
N LYS A 63 -12.85 7.59 -4.86
CA LYS A 63 -13.76 8.73 -4.91
C LYS A 63 -15.13 8.41 -4.29
N ARG A 64 -15.68 7.24 -4.58
CA ARG A 64 -16.94 6.78 -3.98
C ARG A 64 -16.85 6.60 -2.46
N LEU A 65 -15.72 6.07 -1.96
CA LEU A 65 -15.46 5.95 -0.52
C LEU A 65 -15.35 7.31 0.16
N VAL A 66 -14.66 8.26 -0.47
CA VAL A 66 -14.55 9.65 0.00
C VAL A 66 -15.93 10.32 0.05
N ASP A 67 -16.73 10.18 -1.00
CA ASP A 67 -18.11 10.70 -1.05
C ASP A 67 -19.00 10.07 0.02
N ALA A 68 -18.72 8.82 0.40
CA ALA A 68 -19.41 8.13 1.50
C ALA A 68 -18.94 8.58 2.89
N GLY A 69 -17.85 9.36 3.00
CA GLY A 69 -17.30 9.89 4.25
C GLY A 69 -16.09 9.15 4.81
N CYS A 70 -15.50 8.22 4.04
CA CYS A 70 -14.27 7.53 4.47
C CYS A 70 -13.08 8.51 4.49
N LYS A 71 -12.37 8.57 5.64
CA LYS A 71 -11.25 9.49 5.83
C LYS A 71 -9.88 8.85 5.73
N TYR A 72 -9.79 7.54 5.94
CA TYR A 72 -8.52 6.81 5.97
C TYR A 72 -8.53 5.72 4.89
N ILE A 73 -7.75 5.93 3.84
CA ILE A 73 -7.71 5.01 2.70
C ILE A 73 -6.29 4.54 2.48
N GLN A 74 -6.09 3.24 2.59
CA GLN A 74 -4.81 2.59 2.40
C GLN A 74 -4.80 1.81 1.08
N VAL A 75 -3.82 2.10 0.24
CA VAL A 75 -3.51 1.32 -0.96
C VAL A 75 -2.27 0.48 -0.67
N ASP A 76 -2.42 -0.85 -0.74
CA ASP A 76 -1.36 -1.79 -0.39
C ASP A 76 -0.47 -2.11 -1.58
N GLU A 77 0.81 -1.76 -1.45
CA GLU A 77 1.85 -2.04 -2.44
C GLU A 77 3.03 -2.83 -1.84
N PRO A 78 2.79 -4.05 -1.32
CA PRO A 78 3.84 -4.87 -0.73
C PRO A 78 4.98 -5.17 -1.71
N LEU A 79 4.73 -5.12 -3.01
CA LEU A 79 5.73 -5.36 -4.04
C LEU A 79 6.75 -4.24 -4.21
N PHE A 80 6.50 -3.05 -3.70
CA PHE A 80 7.47 -1.96 -3.78
C PHE A 80 8.82 -2.34 -3.17
N ALA A 81 8.80 -3.05 -2.04
CA ALA A 81 10.04 -3.53 -1.44
C ALA A 81 10.69 -4.68 -2.22
N ARG A 82 9.90 -5.57 -2.86
CA ARG A 82 10.45 -6.70 -3.62
C ARG A 82 10.93 -6.33 -5.02
N LYS A 83 10.36 -5.29 -5.60
CA LYS A 83 10.64 -4.79 -6.96
C LYS A 83 10.84 -3.27 -6.94
N PRO A 84 11.86 -2.75 -6.19
CA PRO A 84 12.04 -1.32 -6.00
C PRO A 84 12.26 -0.54 -7.30
N GLU A 85 12.90 -1.12 -8.28
CA GLU A 85 13.10 -0.49 -9.59
C GLU A 85 11.76 -0.26 -10.32
N ASN A 86 10.85 -1.24 -10.29
CA ASN A 86 9.51 -1.07 -10.87
C ASN A 86 8.68 -0.07 -10.07
N ALA A 87 8.83 -0.06 -8.73
CA ALA A 87 8.19 0.95 -7.89
C ALA A 87 8.61 2.37 -8.30
N LEU A 88 9.90 2.61 -8.53
CA LEU A 88 10.44 3.90 -8.97
C LEU A 88 10.05 4.23 -10.42
N ASN A 89 10.05 3.25 -11.32
CA ASN A 89 9.77 3.50 -12.73
C ASN A 89 8.30 3.86 -12.99
N PHE A 90 7.35 3.14 -12.37
CA PHE A 90 5.91 3.37 -12.61
C PHE A 90 5.02 3.15 -11.39
N GLY A 91 5.46 2.36 -10.38
CA GLY A 91 4.60 1.96 -9.26
C GLY A 91 4.12 3.14 -8.43
N ILE A 92 5.02 4.04 -8.01
CA ILE A 92 4.68 5.23 -7.21
C ILE A 92 3.77 6.18 -8.00
N LYS A 93 4.05 6.40 -9.29
CA LYS A 93 3.19 7.21 -10.17
C LYS A 93 1.77 6.62 -10.28
N ASN A 94 1.65 5.30 -10.39
CA ASN A 94 0.35 4.63 -10.41
C ASN A 94 -0.35 4.69 -9.04
N LEU A 95 0.39 4.62 -7.93
CA LEU A 95 -0.14 4.84 -6.60
C LEU A 95 -0.73 6.26 -6.45
N GLU A 96 0.00 7.29 -6.88
CA GLU A 96 -0.50 8.68 -6.91
C GLU A 96 -1.76 8.82 -7.76
N ARG A 97 -1.81 8.13 -8.91
CA ARG A 97 -2.96 8.12 -9.83
C ARG A 97 -4.22 7.54 -9.16
N CYS A 98 -4.08 6.61 -8.20
CA CYS A 98 -5.20 6.12 -7.40
C CYS A 98 -5.89 7.24 -6.61
N PHE A 99 -5.16 8.29 -6.23
CA PHE A 99 -5.66 9.43 -5.46
C PHE A 99 -5.85 10.70 -6.30
N LYS A 100 -5.81 10.58 -7.63
CA LYS A 100 -5.96 11.72 -8.54
C LYS A 100 -7.30 12.46 -8.32
N ASP A 101 -7.24 13.79 -8.32
CA ASP A 101 -8.39 14.70 -8.17
C ASP A 101 -9.13 14.54 -6.82
N ILE A 102 -8.48 14.00 -5.81
CA ILE A 102 -8.99 13.95 -4.45
C ILE A 102 -8.39 15.11 -3.67
N ASN A 103 -9.07 16.25 -3.72
CA ASN A 103 -8.62 17.52 -3.12
C ASN A 103 -9.12 17.70 -1.68
N ASN A 104 -9.59 16.65 -1.04
CA ASN A 104 -10.14 16.75 0.31
C ASN A 104 -9.01 16.67 1.34
N GLN A 105 -8.70 17.80 2.00
CA GLN A 105 -7.69 17.89 3.07
C GLN A 105 -8.01 17.03 4.31
N SER A 106 -9.22 16.46 4.38
CA SER A 106 -9.63 15.57 5.46
C SER A 106 -9.36 14.09 5.20
N ILE A 107 -8.74 13.75 4.08
CA ILE A 107 -8.41 12.35 3.72
C ILE A 107 -6.95 12.07 4.03
N GLU A 108 -6.69 11.00 4.76
CA GLU A 108 -5.36 10.44 4.96
C GLU A 108 -5.10 9.39 3.87
N LYS A 109 -4.18 9.70 2.96
CA LYS A 109 -3.73 8.79 1.89
C LYS A 109 -2.59 7.94 2.44
N ILE A 110 -2.85 6.64 2.54
CA ILE A 110 -1.92 5.72 3.18
C ILE A 110 -1.45 4.69 2.15
N THR A 111 -0.19 4.30 2.20
CA THR A 111 0.29 3.10 1.51
C THR A 111 0.96 2.16 2.49
N HIS A 112 0.81 0.84 2.26
CA HIS A 112 1.52 -0.18 3.03
C HIS A 112 2.55 -0.89 2.16
N ILE A 113 3.75 -1.05 2.70
CA ILE A 113 4.87 -1.72 2.07
C ILE A 113 5.38 -2.80 2.99
N CYS A 114 5.46 -4.02 2.48
CA CYS A 114 5.89 -5.19 3.24
C CYS A 114 7.16 -5.81 2.65
N CYS A 115 8.07 -6.24 3.51
CA CYS A 115 9.31 -6.89 3.06
C CYS A 115 9.15 -8.38 2.71
N GLY A 116 7.98 -8.96 2.90
CA GLY A 116 7.64 -10.36 2.71
C GLY A 116 6.97 -10.95 3.95
N TYR A 117 6.13 -11.96 3.76
CA TYR A 117 5.36 -12.58 4.81
C TYR A 117 5.49 -14.11 4.73
N PRO A 118 5.67 -14.83 5.85
CA PRO A 118 5.73 -16.27 5.85
C PRO A 118 4.35 -16.89 5.56
N ASP A 119 4.34 -18.06 4.95
CA ASP A 119 3.14 -18.83 4.63
C ASP A 119 2.54 -19.56 5.83
N LYS A 120 3.30 -19.68 6.91
CA LYS A 120 2.90 -20.34 8.15
C LYS A 120 3.57 -19.72 9.37
N LEU A 121 2.95 -19.92 10.53
CA LEU A 121 3.47 -19.49 11.83
C LEU A 121 4.88 -20.08 12.07
N ASP A 122 5.75 -19.25 12.62
CA ASP A 122 7.16 -19.60 12.95
C ASP A 122 8.05 -20.02 11.77
N ALA A 123 7.62 -19.78 10.54
CA ALA A 123 8.50 -19.97 9.40
C ALA A 123 9.63 -18.94 9.40
N VAL A 124 10.88 -19.43 9.28
CA VAL A 124 12.09 -18.59 9.26
C VAL A 124 12.66 -18.44 7.84
N ASP A 125 12.41 -19.43 6.99
CA ASP A 125 12.90 -19.48 5.62
C ASP A 125 11.76 -19.18 4.63
N TYR A 126 11.65 -17.92 4.22
CA TYR A 126 10.72 -17.46 3.22
C TYR A 126 11.31 -16.28 2.45
N PRO A 127 10.88 -16.03 1.20
CA PRO A 127 11.41 -14.94 0.39
C PRO A 127 11.16 -13.57 1.04
N LYS A 128 12.24 -12.82 1.29
CA LYS A 128 12.19 -11.45 1.79
C LYS A 128 12.75 -10.49 0.73
N ALA A 129 12.26 -9.27 0.76
CA ALA A 129 12.80 -8.22 -0.08
C ALA A 129 14.29 -7.94 0.26
N PRO A 130 15.12 -7.44 -0.67
CA PRO A 130 16.49 -7.01 -0.40
C PRO A 130 16.55 -6.00 0.75
N LEU A 131 17.64 -6.02 1.53
CA LEU A 131 17.79 -5.15 2.70
C LEU A 131 17.81 -3.66 2.37
N ASP A 132 18.25 -3.29 1.17
CA ASP A 132 18.31 -1.91 0.67
C ASP A 132 17.02 -1.41 0.02
N SER A 133 15.96 -2.23 -0.01
CA SER A 133 14.71 -1.90 -0.70
C SER A 133 14.07 -0.62 -0.20
N TYR A 134 13.97 -0.45 1.12
CA TYR A 134 13.33 0.73 1.70
C TYR A 134 14.15 1.99 1.43
N SER A 135 15.48 1.94 1.55
CA SER A 135 16.35 3.09 1.25
C SER A 135 16.31 3.52 -0.21
N LYS A 136 16.01 2.59 -1.13
CA LYS A 136 15.86 2.92 -2.55
C LYS A 136 14.61 3.74 -2.85
N ILE A 137 13.51 3.48 -2.13
CA ILE A 137 12.18 4.04 -2.44
C ILE A 137 11.72 5.13 -1.46
N SER A 138 12.36 5.25 -0.28
CA SER A 138 11.94 6.16 0.80
C SER A 138 11.81 7.61 0.34
N LYS A 139 12.83 8.13 -0.36
CA LYS A 139 12.81 9.50 -0.86
C LYS A 139 11.68 9.75 -1.86
N ALA A 140 11.47 8.85 -2.81
CA ALA A 140 10.42 8.99 -3.81
C ALA A 140 9.01 8.91 -3.18
N LEU A 141 8.85 8.12 -2.11
CA LEU A 141 7.61 8.07 -1.33
C LEU A 141 7.38 9.36 -0.54
N ASP A 142 8.43 9.95 0.06
CA ASP A 142 8.31 11.22 0.78
C ASP A 142 7.99 12.40 -0.16
N GLU A 143 8.46 12.34 -1.41
CA GLU A 143 8.18 13.32 -2.46
C GLU A 143 6.81 13.12 -3.13
N SER A 144 6.13 12.01 -2.87
CA SER A 144 4.82 11.68 -3.44
C SER A 144 3.67 12.39 -2.71
N ILE A 145 2.43 12.19 -3.20
CA ILE A 145 1.23 12.74 -2.56
C ILE A 145 0.73 11.93 -1.36
N ILE A 146 1.47 10.90 -0.93
CA ILE A 146 1.07 10.00 0.16
C ILE A 146 1.35 10.67 1.51
N ASP A 147 0.35 10.70 2.38
CA ASP A 147 0.45 11.33 3.70
C ASP A 147 1.12 10.40 4.73
N THR A 148 0.91 9.08 4.60
CA THR A 148 1.42 8.08 5.54
C THR A 148 1.89 6.81 4.83
N VAL A 149 3.09 6.34 5.19
CA VAL A 149 3.64 5.05 4.75
C VAL A 149 3.68 4.09 5.93
N SER A 150 3.05 2.94 5.77
CA SER A 150 3.14 1.83 6.73
C SER A 150 4.23 0.84 6.29
N ILE A 151 5.23 0.65 7.13
CA ILE A 151 6.43 -0.14 6.84
C ILE A 151 6.58 -1.25 7.86
N GLU A 152 6.87 -2.46 7.41
CA GLU A 152 7.12 -3.61 8.28
C GLU A 152 8.63 -3.74 8.54
N ASP A 153 9.02 -4.00 9.80
CA ASP A 153 10.40 -4.21 10.23
C ASP A 153 10.61 -5.49 11.05
N ALA A 154 9.65 -5.90 11.84
CA ALA A 154 9.82 -6.96 12.84
C ALA A 154 10.20 -8.34 12.27
N HIS A 155 9.80 -8.64 11.03
CA HIS A 155 10.17 -9.89 10.35
C HIS A 155 11.53 -9.82 9.65
N ARG A 156 12.06 -8.63 9.44
CA ARG A 156 13.37 -8.38 8.85
C ARG A 156 13.92 -7.05 9.34
N TYR A 157 14.90 -7.06 10.23
CA TYR A 157 15.52 -5.83 10.72
C TYR A 157 16.20 -5.07 9.60
N ASN A 158 15.82 -3.80 9.45
CA ASN A 158 16.34 -2.90 8.44
C ASN A 158 17.38 -1.95 9.02
N ASP A 159 18.25 -1.41 8.20
CA ASP A 159 19.01 -0.22 8.56
C ASP A 159 18.05 0.98 8.60
N LEU A 160 17.81 1.51 9.80
CA LEU A 160 16.83 2.58 10.04
C LEU A 160 17.25 3.94 9.48
N ASN A 161 18.42 4.05 8.84
CA ASN A 161 18.85 5.30 8.21
C ASN A 161 17.87 5.80 7.13
N PHE A 162 17.14 4.91 6.45
CA PHE A 162 16.12 5.29 5.47
C PHE A 162 14.98 6.15 6.07
N LEU A 163 14.73 6.05 7.38
CA LEU A 163 13.73 6.88 8.06
C LEU A 163 14.07 8.37 8.00
N LYS A 164 15.36 8.71 7.80
CA LYS A 164 15.82 10.10 7.65
C LYS A 164 15.37 10.74 6.33
N ASP A 165 14.96 9.95 5.35
CA ASP A 165 14.45 10.45 4.07
C ASP A 165 13.02 10.99 4.21
N PHE A 166 12.24 10.48 5.15
CA PHE A 166 10.89 10.95 5.41
C PHE A 166 10.91 12.28 6.17
N LYS A 167 10.51 13.36 5.50
CA LYS A 167 10.43 14.73 6.02
C LYS A 167 9.00 15.23 6.10
N GLN A 168 8.16 14.81 5.17
CA GLN A 168 6.78 15.25 5.02
C GLN A 168 5.81 14.10 5.32
N THR A 169 6.17 12.88 4.93
CA THR A 169 5.34 11.69 5.07
C THR A 169 5.46 11.09 6.46
N LYS A 170 4.34 10.79 7.10
CA LYS A 170 4.30 10.05 8.36
C LYS A 170 4.70 8.59 8.13
N VAL A 171 5.34 7.99 9.13
CA VAL A 171 5.71 6.57 9.08
C VAL A 171 5.00 5.81 10.20
N ILE A 172 4.22 4.80 9.83
CA ILE A 172 3.73 3.75 10.73
C ILE A 172 4.73 2.60 10.64
N PHE A 173 5.37 2.27 11.75
CA PHE A 173 6.45 1.32 11.79
C PHE A 173 6.03 0.03 12.50
N GLY A 174 6.02 -1.10 11.80
CA GLY A 174 5.59 -2.39 12.30
C GLY A 174 6.69 -3.06 13.13
N LEU A 175 6.55 -3.02 14.46
CA LEU A 175 7.54 -3.50 15.42
C LEU A 175 7.23 -4.89 15.98
N VAL A 176 6.02 -5.42 15.76
CA VAL A 176 5.59 -6.70 16.32
C VAL A 176 5.67 -7.79 15.26
N LYS A 177 6.36 -8.89 15.59
CA LYS A 177 6.48 -10.05 14.70
C LYS A 177 5.24 -10.95 14.79
N ILE A 178 4.21 -10.59 14.06
CA ILE A 178 2.88 -11.25 14.14
C ILE A 178 2.86 -12.70 13.66
N ALA A 179 3.84 -13.13 12.85
CA ALA A 179 3.97 -14.52 12.39
C ALA A 179 4.90 -15.35 13.29
N SER A 180 4.99 -15.03 14.57
CA SER A 180 5.74 -15.78 15.57
C SER A 180 4.87 -16.17 16.75
N SER A 181 5.02 -17.41 17.21
CA SER A 181 4.41 -17.87 18.46
C SER A 181 5.19 -17.42 19.71
N GLN A 182 6.39 -16.88 19.52
CA GLN A 182 7.22 -16.38 20.60
C GLN A 182 6.73 -15.01 21.05
N VAL A 183 6.54 -14.87 22.38
CA VAL A 183 6.24 -13.57 22.96
C VAL A 183 7.54 -12.75 23.01
N GLU A 184 7.50 -11.55 22.44
CA GLU A 184 8.64 -10.64 22.45
C GLU A 184 8.96 -10.18 23.88
N THR A 185 10.25 -10.10 24.19
CA THR A 185 10.72 -9.59 25.50
C THR A 185 10.71 -8.05 25.49
N LYS A 186 10.83 -7.45 26.66
CA LYS A 186 10.93 -6.00 26.80
C LYS A 186 12.34 -5.45 26.55
N GLU A 187 13.29 -6.32 26.27
CA GLU A 187 14.72 -6.00 26.06
C GLU A 187 15.07 -6.03 24.58
#